data_88ac6d4807ea1dc9816e7db9cff64b92
#
_entry.id   88ac6d4807ea1dc9816e7db9cff64b92
#
_cell.length_a   1.000
_cell.length_b   1.000
_cell.length_c   1.000
_cell.angle_alpha   90.00
_cell.angle_beta   90.00
_cell.angle_gamma   90.00
#
_symmetry.space_group_name_H-M   'P 1'
#
loop_
_entity.id
_entity.type
_entity.pdbx_description
1 polymer ?
#
loop_
_entity_poly.entity_id
_entity_poly.type
_entity_poly.pdbx_seq_one_letter_code
_entity_poly.pdbx_strand_id
1 'polypeptide(L)'
;MAMYEEIGRLLKLENSPVAICLEEEQSSSRKRFMGYAPASCSFWRLGIDSAFYTLDSDHNCSIGKVTHGFRSADEVKENDDVRLLTSIGWISMDEISKLPRLPKSMVISYISVDKLKGEGSRGEGEVVKEMPNIALITFFCNAEQVMLVVDAAERAGIEYRIRSRPTCAILAEAYSIKGVVIGLGCT
;
A
#
# COMPACT_ATOMS: atom_id res chain seq x y z
N MET A 1 4.88 10.80 -11.82
CA MET A 1 5.20 11.50 -10.54
C MET A 1 4.42 12.80 -10.41
N ALA A 2 4.59 13.77 -11.30
CA ALA A 2 3.84 15.05 -11.28
C ALA A 2 2.31 14.88 -11.13
N MET A 3 1.74 13.82 -11.71
CA MET A 3 0.30 13.56 -11.64
C MET A 3 -0.20 13.30 -10.20
N TYR A 4 0.50 12.49 -9.41
CA TYR A 4 0.05 12.16 -8.04
C TYR A 4 0.13 13.35 -7.08
N GLU A 5 1.10 14.23 -7.30
CA GLU A 5 1.21 15.48 -6.55
C GLU A 5 0.11 16.45 -6.94
N GLU A 6 -0.17 16.53 -8.23
CA GLU A 6 -1.25 17.36 -8.73
C GLU A 6 -2.59 16.90 -8.14
N ILE A 7 -2.83 15.58 -8.06
CA ILE A 7 -3.99 15.03 -7.36
C ILE A 7 -4.00 15.46 -5.90
N GLY A 8 -2.87 15.32 -5.19
CA GLY A 8 -2.76 15.75 -3.79
C GLY A 8 -3.05 17.24 -3.60
N ARG A 9 -2.54 18.07 -4.49
CA ARG A 9 -2.78 19.51 -4.49
C ARG A 9 -4.23 19.87 -4.79
N LEU A 10 -4.83 19.24 -5.78
CA LEU A 10 -6.24 19.46 -6.17
C LEU A 10 -7.20 19.05 -5.06
N LEU A 11 -6.93 17.92 -4.41
CA LEU A 11 -7.71 17.43 -3.28
C LEU A 11 -7.41 18.17 -1.97
N LYS A 12 -6.38 19.04 -1.95
CA LYS A 12 -5.91 19.71 -0.72
C LYS A 12 -5.66 18.72 0.42
N LEU A 13 -4.94 17.63 0.12
CA LEU A 13 -4.61 16.61 1.11
C LEU A 13 -3.75 17.21 2.23
N GLU A 14 -4.04 16.81 3.47
CA GLU A 14 -3.24 17.21 4.65
C GLU A 14 -1.86 16.53 4.63
N ASN A 15 -1.80 15.32 4.07
CA ASN A 15 -0.58 14.52 4.00
C ASN A 15 -0.26 14.17 2.54
N SER A 16 1.04 14.06 2.24
CA SER A 16 1.47 13.55 0.95
C SER A 16 0.97 12.12 0.74
N PRO A 17 0.55 11.75 -0.49
CA PRO A 17 0.27 10.35 -0.82
C PRO A 17 1.48 9.46 -0.54
N VAL A 18 1.22 8.20 -0.21
CA VAL A 18 2.27 7.21 0.04
C VAL A 18 2.29 6.19 -1.08
N ALA A 19 3.44 6.06 -1.73
CA ALA A 19 3.72 5.00 -2.67
C ALA A 19 4.10 3.72 -1.93
N ILE A 20 3.48 2.61 -2.32
CA ILE A 20 3.86 1.26 -1.93
C ILE A 20 4.59 0.65 -3.12
N CYS A 21 5.88 0.36 -2.94
CA CYS A 21 6.76 -0.08 -4.00
C CYS A 21 7.22 -1.50 -3.77
N LEU A 22 7.41 -2.24 -4.86
CA LEU A 22 8.01 -3.58 -4.87
C LEU A 22 9.45 -3.45 -5.34
N GLU A 23 10.40 -3.87 -4.53
CA GLU A 23 11.83 -3.75 -4.81
C GLU A 23 12.56 -5.03 -4.44
N GLU A 24 13.71 -5.27 -5.06
CA GLU A 24 14.65 -6.27 -4.57
C GLU A 24 15.41 -5.72 -3.35
N GLU A 25 15.56 -6.53 -2.30
CA GLU A 25 16.21 -6.11 -1.05
C GLU A 25 17.62 -5.53 -1.29
N GLN A 26 18.38 -6.15 -2.19
CA GLN A 26 19.75 -5.75 -2.49
C GLN A 26 19.85 -4.41 -3.23
N SER A 27 18.81 -4.01 -3.94
CA SER A 27 18.77 -2.76 -4.71
C SER A 27 18.09 -1.61 -3.96
N SER A 28 17.45 -1.89 -2.83
CA SER A 28 16.77 -0.86 -2.05
C SER A 28 17.77 0.11 -1.44
N SER A 29 17.60 1.39 -1.77
CA SER A 29 18.39 2.48 -1.17
C SER A 29 17.85 2.91 0.19
N ARG A 30 16.72 2.35 0.62
CA ARG A 30 16.03 2.72 1.85
C ARG A 30 16.54 1.91 3.03
N LYS A 31 16.35 2.44 4.22
CA LYS A 31 16.64 1.70 5.44
C LYS A 31 15.50 0.72 5.73
N ARG A 32 15.85 -0.44 6.29
CA ARG A 32 14.85 -1.35 6.82
C ARG A 32 14.09 -0.67 7.96
N PHE A 33 12.81 -0.96 8.08
CA PHE A 33 12.00 -0.56 9.23
C PHE A 33 12.60 -1.12 10.53
N MET A 34 12.85 -0.25 11.51
CA MET A 34 13.45 -0.59 12.79
C MET A 34 12.50 -0.18 13.92
N GLY A 35 11.38 -0.88 14.04
CA GLY A 35 10.38 -0.56 15.03
C GLY A 35 9.37 -1.69 15.21
N TYR A 36 8.28 -1.39 15.90
CA TYR A 36 7.14 -2.29 16.05
C TYR A 36 5.92 -1.66 15.38
N ALA A 37 5.28 -2.41 14.49
CA ALA A 37 3.99 -2.07 13.92
C ALA A 37 3.00 -3.18 14.27
N PRO A 38 1.89 -2.89 14.98
CA PRO A 38 0.93 -3.89 15.42
C PRO A 38 0.21 -4.56 14.25
N ALA A 39 0.05 -3.83 13.14
CA ALA A 39 -0.59 -4.30 11.93
C ALA A 39 0.12 -3.75 10.69
N SER A 40 0.07 -4.48 9.58
CA SER A 40 0.72 -4.08 8.33
C SER A 40 0.18 -2.78 7.74
N CYS A 41 -1.08 -2.45 7.98
CA CYS A 41 -1.67 -1.18 7.56
C CYS A 41 -1.04 0.04 8.26
N SER A 42 -0.41 -0.13 9.41
CA SER A 42 0.32 0.94 10.10
C SER A 42 1.50 1.46 9.26
N PHE A 43 2.10 0.64 8.41
CA PHE A 43 3.19 1.05 7.53
C PHE A 43 2.79 2.12 6.53
N TRP A 44 1.53 2.15 6.10
CA TRP A 44 1.03 3.17 5.17
C TRP A 44 1.05 4.55 5.82
N ARG A 45 0.66 4.62 7.08
CA ARG A 45 0.71 5.87 7.85
C ARG A 45 2.15 6.30 8.13
N LEU A 46 2.99 5.37 8.52
CA LEU A 46 4.41 5.64 8.80
C LEU A 46 5.17 6.10 7.53
N GLY A 47 4.74 5.66 6.36
CA GLY A 47 5.29 6.06 5.06
C GLY A 47 5.11 7.55 4.74
N ILE A 48 4.21 8.26 5.43
CA ILE A 48 4.05 9.73 5.29
C ILE A 48 5.33 10.43 5.77
N ASP A 49 5.82 10.05 6.93
CA ASP A 49 6.90 10.76 7.62
C ASP A 49 8.30 10.24 7.27
N SER A 50 8.40 8.98 6.86
CA SER A 50 9.69 8.33 6.58
C SER A 50 9.63 7.36 5.41
N ALA A 51 10.76 7.22 4.71
CA ALA A 51 10.92 6.21 3.67
C ALA A 51 11.66 5.01 4.26
N PHE A 52 11.08 3.81 4.12
CA PHE A 52 11.66 2.56 4.62
C PHE A 52 11.14 1.36 3.82
N TYR A 53 11.81 0.21 3.98
CA TYR A 53 11.29 -1.07 3.49
C TYR A 53 11.00 -2.03 4.64
N THR A 54 10.17 -3.03 4.36
CA THR A 54 9.78 -4.10 5.29
C THR A 54 10.02 -5.47 4.70
N LEU A 55 10.30 -6.42 5.58
CA LEU A 55 10.38 -7.86 5.31
C LEU A 55 9.19 -8.59 5.95
N ASP A 56 8.99 -9.86 5.61
CA ASP A 56 7.98 -10.73 6.23
C ASP A 56 8.01 -10.68 7.77
N SER A 57 9.22 -10.65 8.36
CA SER A 57 9.40 -10.61 9.81
C SER A 57 8.94 -9.32 10.49
N ASP A 58 8.79 -8.24 9.74
CA ASP A 58 8.38 -6.94 10.29
C ASP A 58 6.85 -6.81 10.38
N HIS A 59 6.13 -7.73 9.73
CA HIS A 59 4.67 -7.77 9.72
C HIS A 59 4.14 -8.66 10.84
N ASN A 60 3.45 -8.08 11.82
CA ASN A 60 2.90 -8.80 12.96
C ASN A 60 1.44 -9.29 12.77
N CYS A 61 0.83 -9.00 11.63
CA CYS A 61 -0.52 -9.38 11.26
C CYS A 61 -0.48 -10.42 10.14
N SER A 62 -1.07 -11.61 10.34
CA SER A 62 -1.05 -12.70 9.35
C SER A 62 -1.74 -12.30 8.05
N ILE A 63 -2.88 -11.62 8.13
CA ILE A 63 -3.57 -11.08 6.94
C ILE A 63 -2.70 -10.06 6.23
N GLY A 64 -2.03 -9.20 6.96
CA GLY A 64 -1.09 -8.25 6.38
C GLY A 64 0.04 -8.94 5.60
N LYS A 65 0.56 -10.05 6.09
CA LYS A 65 1.57 -10.84 5.35
C LYS A 65 1.04 -11.37 4.03
N VAL A 66 -0.21 -11.85 4.02
CA VAL A 66 -0.84 -12.33 2.79
C VAL A 66 -1.12 -11.19 1.81
N THR A 67 -1.73 -10.11 2.27
CA THR A 67 -2.10 -8.97 1.42
C THR A 67 -0.91 -8.23 0.84
N HIS A 68 0.25 -8.33 1.50
CA HIS A 68 1.52 -7.80 1.00
C HIS A 68 2.34 -8.85 0.22
N GLY A 69 1.81 -10.06 0.04
CA GLY A 69 2.43 -11.09 -0.79
C GLY A 69 3.56 -11.87 -0.13
N PHE A 70 3.87 -11.66 1.14
CA PHE A 70 4.92 -12.41 1.85
C PHE A 70 4.55 -13.85 2.14
N ARG A 71 3.26 -14.12 2.35
CA ARG A 71 2.71 -15.44 2.66
C ARG A 71 1.53 -15.77 1.75
N SER A 72 1.30 -17.04 1.50
CA SER A 72 0.05 -17.49 0.91
C SER A 72 -1.06 -17.59 1.96
N ALA A 73 -2.32 -17.57 1.52
CA ALA A 73 -3.46 -17.76 2.42
C ALA A 73 -3.39 -19.11 3.15
N ASP A 74 -2.92 -20.18 2.49
CA ASP A 74 -2.78 -21.51 3.08
C ASP A 74 -1.75 -21.57 4.22
N GLU A 75 -0.71 -20.74 4.16
CA GLU A 75 0.31 -20.68 5.23
C GLU A 75 -0.21 -20.04 6.53
N VAL A 76 -1.30 -19.30 6.47
CA VAL A 76 -1.82 -18.51 7.60
C VAL A 76 -3.25 -18.86 8.02
N LYS A 77 -3.98 -19.68 7.27
CA LYS A 77 -5.41 -19.98 7.49
C LYS A 77 -5.75 -20.50 8.89
N GLU A 78 -4.80 -21.15 9.55
CA GLU A 78 -4.98 -21.67 10.89
C GLU A 78 -4.60 -20.69 12.01
N ASN A 79 -4.08 -19.52 11.66
CA ASN A 79 -3.73 -18.50 12.64
C ASN A 79 -5.00 -17.89 13.26
N ASP A 80 -4.97 -17.59 14.55
CA ASP A 80 -6.14 -17.12 15.29
C ASP A 80 -6.70 -15.80 14.77
N ASP A 81 -5.86 -14.87 14.36
CA ASP A 81 -6.27 -13.60 13.76
C ASP A 81 -6.99 -13.80 12.42
N VAL A 82 -6.53 -14.73 11.58
CA VAL A 82 -7.18 -15.07 10.30
C VAL A 82 -8.53 -15.74 10.54
N ARG A 83 -8.58 -16.73 11.44
CA ARG A 83 -9.82 -17.45 11.80
C ARG A 83 -10.86 -16.49 12.36
N LEU A 84 -10.47 -15.58 13.24
CA LEU A 84 -11.35 -14.56 13.77
C LEU A 84 -11.91 -13.66 12.66
N LEU A 85 -11.04 -13.07 11.83
CA LEU A 85 -11.44 -12.12 10.81
C LEU A 85 -12.31 -12.75 9.71
N THR A 86 -12.07 -14.03 9.40
CA THR A 86 -12.91 -14.78 8.47
C THR A 86 -14.26 -15.17 9.08
N SER A 87 -14.29 -15.54 10.36
CA SER A 87 -15.53 -15.94 11.05
C SER A 87 -16.54 -14.78 11.18
N ILE A 88 -16.05 -13.54 11.33
CA ILE A 88 -16.89 -12.34 11.38
C ILE A 88 -17.16 -11.74 10.00
N GLY A 89 -16.71 -12.37 8.92
CA GLY A 89 -16.95 -11.92 7.55
C GLY A 89 -16.16 -10.69 7.11
N TRP A 90 -15.12 -10.29 7.86
CA TRP A 90 -14.28 -9.15 7.50
C TRP A 90 -13.36 -9.44 6.33
N ILE A 91 -12.96 -10.69 6.17
CA ILE A 91 -12.06 -11.16 5.11
C ILE A 91 -12.63 -12.46 4.56
N SER A 92 -12.56 -12.63 3.25
CA SER A 92 -12.87 -13.90 2.59
C SER A 92 -11.57 -14.62 2.24
N MET A 93 -11.48 -15.90 2.62
CA MET A 93 -10.34 -16.75 2.22
C MET A 93 -10.23 -16.85 0.70
N ASP A 94 -11.36 -16.91 -0.01
CA ASP A 94 -11.38 -16.94 -1.49
C ASP A 94 -10.78 -15.68 -2.11
N GLU A 95 -10.96 -14.52 -1.47
CA GLU A 95 -10.39 -13.26 -1.95
C GLU A 95 -8.88 -13.23 -1.74
N ILE A 96 -8.41 -13.58 -0.53
CA ILE A 96 -6.98 -13.50 -0.22
C ILE A 96 -6.16 -14.64 -0.84
N SER A 97 -6.76 -15.79 -1.15
CA SER A 97 -6.05 -16.89 -1.82
C SER A 97 -5.69 -16.59 -3.28
N LYS A 98 -6.32 -15.59 -3.88
CA LYS A 98 -6.05 -15.14 -5.26
C LYS A 98 -4.91 -14.13 -5.35
N LEU A 99 -4.42 -13.64 -4.20
CA LEU A 99 -3.35 -12.66 -4.20
C LEU A 99 -2.00 -13.26 -4.61
N PRO A 100 -1.23 -12.55 -5.42
CA PRO A 100 0.07 -13.03 -5.85
C PRO A 100 1.04 -13.07 -4.67
N ARG A 101 1.86 -14.10 -4.64
CA ARG A 101 2.99 -14.18 -3.71
C ARG A 101 4.20 -13.50 -4.30
N LEU A 102 4.87 -12.69 -3.51
CA LEU A 102 6.14 -12.08 -3.90
C LEU A 102 7.30 -13.11 -3.85
N PRO A 103 8.27 -13.01 -4.75
CA PRO A 103 9.54 -13.70 -4.60
C PRO A 103 10.20 -13.37 -3.25
N LYS A 104 10.94 -14.31 -2.67
CA LYS A 104 11.58 -14.14 -1.34
C LYS A 104 12.63 -13.03 -1.31
N SER A 105 13.18 -12.66 -2.46
CA SER A 105 14.14 -11.56 -2.59
C SER A 105 13.49 -10.18 -2.61
N MET A 106 12.16 -10.13 -2.69
CA MET A 106 11.43 -8.87 -2.79
C MET A 106 11.08 -8.33 -1.41
N VAL A 107 11.16 -7.02 -1.30
CA VAL A 107 10.74 -6.24 -0.14
C VAL A 107 9.65 -5.25 -0.56
N ILE A 108 8.92 -4.77 0.42
CA ILE A 108 7.92 -3.72 0.21
C ILE A 108 8.41 -2.44 0.84
N SER A 109 8.53 -1.41 0.02
CA SER A 109 8.92 -0.07 0.45
C SER A 109 7.72 0.85 0.52
N TYR A 110 7.75 1.74 1.50
CA TYR A 110 6.77 2.79 1.74
C TYR A 110 7.48 4.13 1.69
N ILE A 111 6.98 5.03 0.87
CA ILE A 111 7.61 6.35 0.68
C ILE A 111 6.57 7.38 0.29
N SER A 112 6.61 8.54 0.92
CA SER A 112 5.73 9.63 0.48
C SER A 112 6.13 10.14 -0.90
N VAL A 113 5.14 10.50 -1.71
CA VAL A 113 5.33 10.82 -3.13
C VAL A 113 6.25 12.04 -3.33
N ASP A 114 6.22 13.00 -2.43
CA ASP A 114 7.11 14.16 -2.44
C ASP A 114 8.58 13.80 -2.20
N LYS A 115 8.87 12.77 -1.40
CA LYS A 115 10.24 12.27 -1.17
C LYS A 115 10.79 11.45 -2.34
N LEU A 116 9.94 10.81 -3.13
CA LEU A 116 10.35 10.10 -4.34
C LEU A 116 11.06 11.02 -5.35
N LYS A 117 10.74 12.32 -5.38
CA LYS A 117 11.38 13.31 -6.25
C LYS A 117 12.84 13.56 -5.91
N GLY A 118 13.16 13.60 -4.64
CA GLY A 118 14.53 13.87 -4.18
C GLY A 118 15.52 12.78 -4.56
N GLU A 119 15.04 11.58 -4.89
CA GLU A 119 15.88 10.45 -5.30
C GLU A 119 16.28 10.51 -6.78
N GLY A 120 15.50 11.22 -7.64
CA GLY A 120 15.77 11.36 -9.09
C GLY A 120 16.51 12.63 -9.51
N SER A 121 16.74 13.58 -8.61
CA SER A 121 17.32 14.89 -8.93
C SER A 121 18.66 15.13 -8.23
N ARG A 122 19.64 14.24 -8.43
CA ARG A 122 21.03 14.51 -8.07
C ARG A 122 21.90 14.63 -9.31
N GLY A 123 22.82 15.59 -9.21
CA GLY A 123 23.60 16.22 -10.26
C GLY A 123 24.31 15.31 -11.27
N GLU A 124 24.81 15.95 -12.33
CA GLU A 124 25.53 15.34 -13.45
C GLU A 124 26.64 14.39 -12.94
N GLY A 125 26.45 13.08 -13.15
CA GLY A 125 27.45 12.05 -12.85
C GLY A 125 27.04 10.92 -11.94
N GLU A 126 25.88 10.96 -11.27
CA GLU A 126 25.37 9.83 -10.47
C GLU A 126 24.46 8.92 -11.32
N VAL A 127 24.70 7.60 -11.18
CA VAL A 127 23.87 6.55 -11.75
C VAL A 127 22.42 6.86 -11.47
N VAL A 128 21.62 7.02 -12.53
CA VAL A 128 20.16 7.16 -12.46
C VAL A 128 19.64 5.95 -11.69
N LYS A 129 19.29 6.13 -10.41
CA LYS A 129 18.59 5.11 -9.67
C LYS A 129 17.26 4.86 -10.36
N GLU A 130 17.06 3.62 -10.77
CA GLU A 130 15.81 3.21 -11.38
C GLU A 130 14.65 3.62 -10.46
N MET A 131 13.61 4.19 -11.06
CA MET A 131 12.38 4.51 -10.34
C MET A 131 11.83 3.23 -9.71
N PRO A 132 11.47 3.25 -8.43
CA PRO A 132 10.93 2.06 -7.78
C PRO A 132 9.67 1.58 -8.51
N ASN A 133 9.47 0.27 -8.55
CA ASN A 133 8.24 -0.31 -9.10
C ASN A 133 7.06 0.00 -8.18
N ILE A 134 6.35 1.10 -8.48
CA ILE A 134 5.18 1.53 -7.72
C ILE A 134 4.02 0.59 -8.01
N ALA A 135 3.64 -0.19 -7.00
CA ALA A 135 2.51 -1.10 -7.07
C ALA A 135 1.18 -0.39 -6.76
N LEU A 136 1.18 0.49 -5.77
CA LEU A 136 0.00 1.25 -5.34
C LEU A 136 0.38 2.63 -4.84
N ILE A 137 -0.59 3.54 -4.94
CA ILE A 137 -0.54 4.85 -4.27
C ILE A 137 -1.71 4.93 -3.30
N THR A 138 -1.43 5.27 -2.05
CA THR A 138 -2.44 5.46 -1.02
C THR A 138 -2.63 6.94 -0.70
N PHE A 139 -3.89 7.35 -0.57
CA PHE A 139 -4.30 8.70 -0.19
C PHE A 139 -5.09 8.62 1.11
N PHE A 140 -4.82 9.52 2.03
CA PHE A 140 -5.63 9.69 3.25
C PHE A 140 -6.58 10.86 3.01
N CYS A 141 -7.86 10.56 2.83
CA CYS A 141 -8.88 11.53 2.43
C CYS A 141 -9.95 11.68 3.50
N ASN A 142 -10.47 12.89 3.67
CA ASN A 142 -11.72 13.12 4.35
C ASN A 142 -12.94 12.84 3.43
N ALA A 143 -14.16 12.92 3.94
CA ALA A 143 -15.36 12.58 3.18
C ALA A 143 -15.57 13.46 1.94
N GLU A 144 -15.28 14.76 2.01
CA GLU A 144 -15.39 15.68 0.87
C GLU A 144 -14.38 15.32 -0.22
N GLN A 145 -13.15 15.02 0.15
CA GLN A 145 -12.10 14.60 -0.79
C GLN A 145 -12.45 13.26 -1.45
N VAL A 146 -13.05 12.32 -0.71
CA VAL A 146 -13.54 11.05 -1.26
C VAL A 146 -14.61 11.29 -2.32
N MET A 147 -15.57 12.19 -2.07
CA MET A 147 -16.60 12.54 -3.07
C MET A 147 -15.98 13.07 -4.36
N LEU A 148 -14.96 13.93 -4.28
CA LEU A 148 -14.24 14.44 -5.44
C LEU A 148 -13.51 13.33 -6.22
N VAL A 149 -12.90 12.38 -5.51
CA VAL A 149 -12.23 11.22 -6.14
C VAL A 149 -13.24 10.35 -6.88
N VAL A 150 -14.40 10.07 -6.28
CA VAL A 150 -15.47 9.28 -6.90
C VAL A 150 -16.00 9.98 -8.17
N ASP A 151 -16.35 11.26 -8.08
CA ASP A 151 -16.81 12.04 -9.23
C ASP A 151 -15.78 12.04 -10.37
N ALA A 152 -14.50 12.22 -10.04
CA ALA A 152 -13.44 12.19 -11.04
C ALA A 152 -13.27 10.80 -11.68
N ALA A 153 -13.36 9.71 -10.89
CA ALA A 153 -13.27 8.35 -11.41
C ALA A 153 -14.45 8.02 -12.33
N GLU A 154 -15.69 8.41 -11.96
CA GLU A 154 -16.88 8.24 -12.78
C GLU A 154 -16.74 8.96 -14.13
N ARG A 155 -16.35 10.22 -14.12
CA ARG A 155 -16.13 11.00 -15.35
C ARG A 155 -15.03 10.44 -16.24
N ALA A 156 -14.00 9.88 -15.65
CA ALA A 156 -12.90 9.26 -16.38
C ALA A 156 -13.16 7.83 -16.84
N GLY A 157 -14.29 7.23 -16.45
CA GLY A 157 -14.61 5.82 -16.72
C GLY A 157 -13.66 4.84 -16.01
N ILE A 158 -13.07 5.27 -14.89
CA ILE A 158 -12.18 4.42 -14.09
C ILE A 158 -13.03 3.59 -13.12
N GLU A 159 -12.77 2.28 -13.08
CA GLU A 159 -13.45 1.41 -12.11
C GLU A 159 -13.10 1.85 -10.69
N TYR A 160 -14.11 2.04 -9.85
CA TYR A 160 -13.92 2.29 -8.43
C TYR A 160 -14.83 1.43 -7.57
N ARG A 161 -14.41 1.17 -6.34
CA ARG A 161 -15.19 0.43 -5.36
C ARG A 161 -15.09 1.07 -4.00
N ILE A 162 -16.21 1.16 -3.29
CA ILE A 162 -16.25 1.63 -1.89
C ILE A 162 -16.51 0.42 -0.99
N ARG A 163 -15.68 0.26 0.02
CA ARG A 163 -15.74 -0.87 0.94
C ARG A 163 -15.66 -0.43 2.40
N SER A 164 -16.54 -1.00 3.19
CA SER A 164 -16.49 -0.90 4.65
C SER A 164 -15.75 -2.11 5.23
N ARG A 165 -14.47 -2.25 4.88
CA ARG A 165 -13.62 -3.38 5.24
C ARG A 165 -12.27 -2.92 5.82
N PRO A 166 -11.53 -3.79 6.53
CA PRO A 166 -10.18 -3.47 6.98
C PRO A 166 -9.27 -3.04 5.82
N THR A 167 -8.36 -2.14 6.12
CA THR A 167 -7.42 -1.56 5.15
C THR A 167 -6.65 -2.60 4.34
N CYS A 168 -6.27 -3.73 4.96
CA CYS A 168 -5.58 -4.81 4.26
C CYS A 168 -6.45 -5.50 3.20
N ALA A 169 -7.76 -5.63 3.42
CA ALA A 169 -8.67 -6.17 2.41
C ALA A 169 -8.86 -5.19 1.23
N ILE A 170 -8.80 -3.89 1.49
CA ILE A 170 -8.82 -2.84 0.46
C ILE A 170 -7.59 -2.92 -0.43
N LEU A 171 -6.41 -3.15 0.15
CA LEU A 171 -5.17 -3.35 -0.59
C LEU A 171 -5.28 -4.53 -1.55
N ALA A 172 -5.77 -5.67 -1.05
CA ALA A 172 -5.97 -6.87 -1.85
C ALA A 172 -6.90 -6.61 -3.05
N GLU A 173 -8.00 -5.90 -2.82
CA GLU A 173 -8.96 -5.57 -3.87
C GLU A 173 -8.37 -4.58 -4.88
N ALA A 174 -7.60 -3.58 -4.43
CA ALA A 174 -6.94 -2.62 -5.32
C ALA A 174 -5.98 -3.30 -6.31
N TYR A 175 -5.23 -4.30 -5.87
CA TYR A 175 -4.40 -5.11 -6.76
C TYR A 175 -5.21 -5.85 -7.83
N SER A 176 -6.42 -6.30 -7.49
CA SER A 176 -7.24 -7.12 -8.38
C SER A 176 -7.94 -6.33 -9.49
N ILE A 177 -8.40 -5.09 -9.21
CA ILE A 177 -9.23 -4.32 -10.15
C ILE A 177 -8.44 -3.34 -11.02
N LYS A 178 -7.20 -3.03 -10.67
CA LYS A 178 -6.39 -1.99 -11.33
C LYS A 178 -7.11 -0.62 -11.40
N GLY A 179 -7.86 -0.31 -10.37
CA GLY A 179 -8.69 0.88 -10.27
C GLY A 179 -8.56 1.56 -8.92
N VAL A 180 -9.59 2.31 -8.53
CA VAL A 180 -9.65 3.02 -7.26
C VAL A 180 -10.47 2.21 -6.24
N VAL A 181 -9.89 1.92 -5.10
CA VAL A 181 -10.60 1.32 -3.97
C VAL A 181 -10.58 2.28 -2.79
N ILE A 182 -11.76 2.62 -2.32
CA ILE A 182 -11.98 3.54 -1.22
C ILE A 182 -12.38 2.72 0.00
N GLY A 183 -11.58 2.80 1.04
CA GLY A 183 -11.84 2.13 2.30
C GLY A 183 -12.23 3.10 3.39
N LEU A 184 -13.28 2.77 4.11
CA LEU A 184 -13.59 3.38 5.40
C LEU A 184 -12.79 2.60 6.45
N GLY A 185 -11.47 2.84 6.47
CA GLY A 185 -10.57 2.03 7.26
C GLY A 185 -10.43 2.46 8.70
N CYS A 186 -10.03 1.52 9.53
CA CYS A 186 -9.42 1.82 10.82
C CYS A 186 -7.99 2.35 10.57
N THR A 187 -7.79 3.62 10.80
CA THR A 187 -6.48 4.26 10.87
C THR A 187 -6.10 4.54 12.31
#